data_d085a4336f8c6027542f5a2faac5d86a
#
_entry.id   d085a4336f8c6027542f5a2faac5d86a
#
_cell.length_a   1.000
_cell.length_b   1.000
_cell.length_c   1.000
_cell.angle_alpha   90.00
_cell.angle_beta   90.00
_cell.angle_gamma   90.00
#
_symmetry.space_group_name_H-M   'P 1'
#
loop_
_entity.id
_entity.type
_entity.pdbx_description
1 polymer ?
#
loop_
_entity_poly.entity_id
_entity_poly.type
_entity_poly.pdbx_seq_one_letter_code
_entity_poly.pdbx_strand_id
1 'polypeptide(L)'
;GPALRAITLMTYSKWLMKNGQAKKAKNVFWPIISNDLSYVGQYWNETGFDLWEEVNGSSFFTIQTSHRALAEGQQLARDLGVKCTGCDQAPQVLCFLEDFWNGEHFVANINTNIGRTGLDGNSLVGPITVFDIDASCDSPTMQPCHSKTLSNFKALIDSFRAAYSINKD
;
A
#
# COMPACT_ATOMS: atom_id res chain seq x y z
N GLY A 1 0.22 -4.64 9.09
CA GLY A 1 0.66 -4.15 10.40
C GLY A 1 1.50 -2.87 10.32
N PRO A 2 2.84 -2.95 10.31
CA PRO A 2 3.72 -1.78 10.49
C PRO A 2 3.48 -0.64 9.50
N ALA A 3 3.33 -0.93 8.20
CA ALA A 3 3.07 0.11 7.18
C ALA A 3 1.79 0.91 7.47
N LEU A 4 0.68 0.25 7.78
CA LEU A 4 -0.60 0.90 8.10
C LEU A 4 -0.52 1.72 9.38
N ARG A 5 0.16 1.21 10.41
CA ARG A 5 0.37 1.96 11.66
C ARG A 5 1.22 3.21 11.41
N ALA A 6 2.30 3.08 10.65
CA ALA A 6 3.12 4.23 10.27
C ALA A 6 2.28 5.29 9.53
N ILE A 7 1.49 4.92 8.51
CA ILE A 7 0.62 5.84 7.76
C ILE A 7 -0.34 6.59 8.71
N THR A 8 -1.01 5.86 9.60
CA THR A 8 -1.95 6.45 10.57
C THR A 8 -1.24 7.45 11.50
N LEU A 9 -0.10 7.06 12.07
CA LEU A 9 0.67 7.93 12.96
C LEU A 9 1.28 9.13 12.23
N MET A 10 1.68 8.98 10.97
CA MET A 10 2.14 10.09 10.13
C MET A 10 1.02 11.08 9.85
N THR A 11 -0.18 10.61 9.54
CA THR A 11 -1.36 11.46 9.33
C THR A 11 -1.64 12.29 10.60
N TYR A 12 -1.61 11.66 11.76
CA TYR A 12 -1.77 12.37 13.05
C TYR A 12 -0.62 13.33 13.34
N SER A 13 0.62 12.95 13.02
CA SER A 13 1.80 13.81 13.20
C SER A 13 1.72 15.06 12.33
N LYS A 14 1.27 14.95 11.08
CA LYS A 14 1.02 16.09 10.18
C LYS A 14 -0.04 17.04 10.76
N TRP A 15 -1.12 16.48 11.34
CA TRP A 15 -2.13 17.28 12.05
C TRP A 15 -1.55 17.99 13.27
N LEU A 16 -0.74 17.32 14.10
CA LEU A 16 -0.05 17.95 15.23
C LEU A 16 0.84 19.11 14.79
N MET A 17 1.60 18.94 13.70
CA MET A 17 2.46 19.98 13.16
C MET A 17 1.66 21.22 12.71
N LYS A 18 0.54 21.01 12.03
CA LYS A 18 -0.38 22.09 11.63
C LYS A 18 -0.97 22.85 12.82
N ASN A 19 -1.07 22.18 13.99
CA ASN A 19 -1.57 22.77 15.25
C ASN A 19 -0.45 23.21 16.20
N GLY A 20 0.75 23.49 15.70
CA GLY A 20 1.86 24.04 16.49
C GLY A 20 2.54 23.04 17.43
N GLN A 21 2.25 21.74 17.33
CA GLN A 21 2.77 20.69 18.20
C GLN A 21 3.87 19.85 17.55
N ALA A 22 4.71 20.46 16.70
CA ALA A 22 5.79 19.76 15.97
C ALA A 22 6.75 19.02 16.92
N LYS A 23 7.06 19.57 18.11
CA LYS A 23 7.89 18.90 19.10
C LYS A 23 7.29 17.55 19.55
N LYS A 24 5.95 17.48 19.71
CA LYS A 24 5.28 16.24 20.08
C LYS A 24 5.32 15.22 18.94
N ALA A 25 5.09 15.66 17.71
CA ALA A 25 5.24 14.81 16.53
C ALA A 25 6.66 14.21 16.46
N LYS A 26 7.70 15.05 16.65
CA LYS A 26 9.10 14.63 16.58
C LYS A 26 9.52 13.71 17.72
N ASN A 27 9.16 14.05 18.98
CA ASN A 27 9.74 13.39 20.15
C ASN A 27 8.94 12.19 20.65
N VAL A 28 7.64 12.12 20.32
CA VAL A 28 6.74 11.04 20.79
C VAL A 28 6.38 10.10 19.64
N PHE A 29 5.93 10.63 18.50
CA PHE A 29 5.40 9.79 17.44
C PHE A 29 6.48 9.31 16.46
N TRP A 30 7.44 10.17 16.09
CA TRP A 30 8.50 9.80 15.16
C TRP A 30 9.29 8.55 15.56
N PRO A 31 9.68 8.32 16.83
CA PRO A 31 10.39 7.10 17.21
C PRO A 31 9.61 5.82 16.87
N ILE A 32 8.27 5.83 17.05
CA ILE A 32 7.40 4.70 16.71
C ILE A 32 7.31 4.54 15.19
N ILE A 33 7.04 5.65 14.48
CA ILE A 33 6.98 5.69 13.02
C ILE A 33 8.28 5.19 12.41
N SER A 34 9.42 5.71 12.87
CA SER A 34 10.75 5.34 12.37
C SER A 34 11.05 3.85 12.55
N ASN A 35 10.63 3.26 13.67
CA ASN A 35 10.77 1.82 13.90
C ASN A 35 9.93 1.01 12.88
N ASP A 36 8.69 1.41 12.65
CA ASP A 36 7.83 0.77 11.66
C ASP A 36 8.38 0.89 10.24
N LEU A 37 8.85 2.10 9.87
CA LEU A 37 9.43 2.33 8.54
C LEU A 37 10.73 1.55 8.33
N SER A 38 11.56 1.44 9.38
CA SER A 38 12.77 0.61 9.34
C SER A 38 12.43 -0.87 9.11
N TYR A 39 11.40 -1.38 9.79
CA TYR A 39 10.91 -2.74 9.58
C TYR A 39 10.39 -2.93 8.15
N VAL A 40 9.55 -2.01 7.67
CA VAL A 40 9.01 -2.07 6.30
C VAL A 40 10.14 -2.03 5.27
N GLY A 41 11.11 -1.12 5.41
CA GLY A 41 12.24 -1.02 4.50
C GLY A 41 13.13 -2.27 4.48
N GLN A 42 13.20 -3.00 5.59
CA GLN A 42 13.99 -4.22 5.70
C GLN A 42 13.29 -5.45 5.15
N TYR A 43 11.95 -5.56 5.27
CA TYR A 43 11.21 -6.80 5.05
C TYR A 43 10.13 -6.72 3.96
N TRP A 44 10.02 -5.62 3.21
CA TRP A 44 8.98 -5.45 2.19
C TRP A 44 9.01 -6.53 1.09
N ASN A 45 10.17 -7.10 0.81
CA ASN A 45 10.41 -8.11 -0.22
C ASN A 45 10.28 -9.56 0.30
N GLU A 46 10.05 -9.75 1.60
CA GLU A 46 9.78 -11.06 2.17
C GLU A 46 8.31 -11.47 1.92
N THR A 47 8.09 -12.76 1.73
CA THR A 47 6.74 -13.30 1.63
C THR A 47 6.08 -13.37 3.00
N GLY A 48 4.76 -13.19 3.03
CA GLY A 48 3.96 -13.30 4.23
C GLY A 48 2.50 -13.53 3.89
N PHE A 49 1.66 -13.66 4.89
CA PHE A 49 0.22 -13.77 4.66
C PHE A 49 -0.37 -12.44 4.17
N ASP A 50 -1.34 -12.55 3.26
CA ASP A 50 -2.11 -11.41 2.78
C ASP A 50 -3.03 -10.85 3.88
N LEU A 51 -3.80 -9.80 3.56
CA LEU A 51 -4.68 -9.14 4.53
C LEU A 51 -5.82 -10.05 5.04
N TRP A 52 -6.13 -11.15 4.32
CA TRP A 52 -7.13 -12.13 4.73
C TRP A 52 -6.54 -13.28 5.56
N GLU A 53 -5.21 -13.31 5.72
CA GLU A 53 -4.47 -14.42 6.37
C GLU A 53 -4.69 -15.79 5.67
N GLU A 54 -4.99 -15.77 4.37
CA GLU A 54 -5.26 -16.97 3.58
C GLU A 54 -4.10 -17.40 2.70
N VAL A 55 -3.45 -16.43 2.03
CA VAL A 55 -2.43 -16.71 1.02
C VAL A 55 -1.08 -16.21 1.48
N ASN A 56 -0.12 -17.13 1.61
CA ASN A 56 1.28 -16.77 1.83
C ASN A 56 1.94 -16.47 0.49
N GLY A 57 2.54 -15.28 0.35
CA GLY A 57 3.16 -14.79 -0.86
C GLY A 57 3.48 -13.30 -0.74
N SER A 58 3.71 -12.65 -1.88
CA SER A 58 3.80 -11.18 -1.96
C SER A 58 2.41 -10.64 -2.27
N SER A 59 1.84 -9.82 -1.39
CA SER A 59 0.49 -9.27 -1.53
C SER A 59 0.52 -7.87 -2.14
N PHE A 60 -0.27 -7.63 -3.19
CA PHE A 60 -0.45 -6.31 -3.82
C PHE A 60 -0.77 -5.22 -2.79
N PHE A 61 -1.74 -5.47 -1.92
CA PHE A 61 -2.12 -4.57 -0.83
C PHE A 61 -0.93 -4.22 0.07
N THR A 62 -0.17 -5.23 0.49
CA THR A 62 0.97 -5.03 1.39
C THR A 62 2.07 -4.23 0.72
N ILE A 63 2.39 -4.51 -0.54
CA ILE A 63 3.42 -3.79 -1.30
C ILE A 63 3.01 -2.33 -1.53
N GLN A 64 1.76 -2.09 -1.93
CA GLN A 64 1.26 -0.74 -2.18
C GLN A 64 1.23 0.12 -0.90
N THR A 65 0.79 -0.45 0.22
CA THR A 65 0.82 0.25 1.52
C THR A 65 2.23 0.46 2.05
N SER A 66 3.15 -0.47 1.79
CA SER A 66 4.57 -0.32 2.13
C SER A 66 5.21 0.82 1.36
N HIS A 67 4.97 0.92 0.05
CA HIS A 67 5.43 2.04 -0.76
C HIS A 67 4.95 3.39 -0.18
N ARG A 68 3.64 3.53 0.06
CA ARG A 68 3.07 4.75 0.64
C ARG A 68 3.74 5.11 1.97
N ALA A 69 3.88 4.14 2.87
CA ALA A 69 4.48 4.36 4.17
C ALA A 69 5.92 4.91 4.05
N LEU A 70 6.75 4.31 3.20
CA LEU A 70 8.14 4.71 3.01
C LEU A 70 8.25 6.09 2.33
N ALA A 71 7.45 6.35 1.30
CA ALA A 71 7.46 7.63 0.57
C ALA A 71 7.00 8.80 1.47
N GLU A 72 5.85 8.63 2.17
CA GLU A 72 5.36 9.65 3.12
C GLU A 72 6.28 9.80 4.34
N GLY A 73 6.89 8.70 4.80
CA GLY A 73 7.86 8.70 5.89
C GLY A 73 9.09 9.52 5.54
N GLN A 74 9.60 9.39 4.32
CA GLN A 74 10.71 10.20 3.83
C GLN A 74 10.37 11.70 3.82
N GLN A 75 9.13 12.06 3.43
CA GLN A 75 8.69 13.45 3.45
C GLN A 75 8.56 13.97 4.89
N LEU A 76 7.88 13.24 5.77
CA LEU A 76 7.73 13.64 7.17
C LEU A 76 9.08 13.77 7.89
N ALA A 77 10.04 12.89 7.58
CA ALA A 77 11.39 12.98 8.14
C ALA A 77 12.08 14.30 7.76
N ARG A 78 11.97 14.73 6.50
CA ARG A 78 12.47 16.04 6.05
C ARG A 78 11.81 17.18 6.82
N ASP A 79 10.49 17.14 6.94
CA ASP A 79 9.70 18.19 7.61
C ASP A 79 10.03 18.31 9.10
N LEU A 80 10.38 17.20 9.76
CA LEU A 80 10.78 17.14 11.17
C LEU A 80 12.29 17.37 11.39
N GLY A 81 13.09 17.43 10.33
CA GLY A 81 14.56 17.51 10.41
C GLY A 81 15.16 16.28 11.10
N VAL A 82 14.76 15.08 10.67
CA VAL A 82 15.23 13.78 11.18
C VAL A 82 15.55 12.83 10.02
N LYS A 83 16.27 11.73 10.33
CA LYS A 83 16.58 10.69 9.34
C LYS A 83 15.48 9.62 9.30
N CYS A 84 15.12 9.17 8.09
CA CYS A 84 14.30 7.97 7.89
C CYS A 84 15.21 6.80 7.47
N THR A 85 15.27 5.76 8.29
CA THR A 85 15.99 4.52 7.94
C THR A 85 15.05 3.62 7.17
N GLY A 86 15.47 3.14 6.00
CA GLY A 86 14.69 2.24 5.12
C GLY A 86 13.78 2.96 4.10
N CYS A 87 13.58 4.29 4.22
CA CYS A 87 12.74 5.03 3.28
C CYS A 87 13.34 5.11 1.86
N ASP A 88 14.64 4.91 1.72
CA ASP A 88 15.34 4.77 0.44
C ASP A 88 14.90 3.56 -0.38
N GLN A 89 14.18 2.62 0.21
CA GLN A 89 13.59 1.47 -0.47
C GLN A 89 12.30 1.81 -1.26
N ALA A 90 11.69 2.97 -1.05
CA ALA A 90 10.44 3.32 -1.72
C ALA A 90 10.45 3.17 -3.25
N PRO A 91 11.51 3.57 -4.00
CA PRO A 91 11.55 3.36 -5.44
C PRO A 91 11.56 1.89 -5.85
N GLN A 92 12.26 1.02 -5.12
CA GLN A 92 12.30 -0.42 -5.38
C GLN A 92 10.95 -1.08 -5.13
N VAL A 93 10.27 -0.69 -4.04
CA VAL A 93 8.91 -1.15 -3.72
C VAL A 93 7.92 -0.74 -4.81
N LEU A 94 8.04 0.50 -5.33
CA LEU A 94 7.21 0.99 -6.42
C LEU A 94 7.46 0.20 -7.73
N CYS A 95 8.73 -0.08 -8.05
CA CYS A 95 9.09 -0.89 -9.21
C CYS A 95 8.49 -2.30 -9.12
N PHE A 96 8.59 -2.94 -7.95
CA PHE A 96 8.04 -4.27 -7.71
C PHE A 96 6.50 -4.31 -7.80
N LEU A 97 5.81 -3.18 -7.57
CA LEU A 97 4.36 -3.10 -7.68
C LEU A 97 3.86 -3.41 -9.11
N GLU A 98 4.68 -3.13 -10.14
CA GLU A 98 4.35 -3.43 -11.53
C GLU A 98 4.27 -4.94 -11.83
N ASP A 99 4.98 -5.78 -11.08
CA ASP A 99 5.00 -7.24 -11.28
C ASP A 99 3.63 -7.89 -11.01
N PHE A 100 2.75 -7.18 -10.29
CA PHE A 100 1.39 -7.65 -10.04
C PHE A 100 0.44 -7.48 -11.25
N TRP A 101 0.84 -6.72 -12.27
CA TRP A 101 0.01 -6.49 -13.45
C TRP A 101 0.23 -7.57 -14.50
N ASN A 102 -0.81 -8.35 -14.83
CA ASN A 102 -0.74 -9.43 -15.81
C ASN A 102 -1.15 -9.02 -17.25
N GLY A 103 -1.43 -7.73 -17.48
CA GLY A 103 -1.92 -7.21 -18.76
C GLY A 103 -3.43 -6.93 -18.78
N GLU A 104 -4.19 -7.47 -17.84
CA GLU A 104 -5.65 -7.34 -17.74
C GLU A 104 -6.11 -6.85 -16.36
N HIS A 105 -5.57 -7.44 -15.29
CA HIS A 105 -5.90 -7.11 -13.92
C HIS A 105 -4.68 -7.29 -13.01
N PHE A 106 -4.77 -6.83 -11.76
CA PHE A 106 -3.75 -7.13 -10.75
C PHE A 106 -3.93 -8.54 -10.20
N VAL A 107 -2.87 -9.30 -10.20
CA VAL A 107 -2.78 -10.57 -9.46
C VAL A 107 -2.58 -10.23 -7.99
N ALA A 108 -3.59 -10.46 -7.17
CA ALA A 108 -3.60 -10.01 -5.77
C ALA A 108 -2.43 -10.55 -4.92
N ASN A 109 -1.97 -11.77 -5.23
CA ASN A 109 -0.82 -12.41 -4.58
C ASN A 109 0.07 -13.10 -5.62
N ILE A 110 1.36 -12.77 -5.64
CA ILE A 110 2.41 -13.42 -6.44
C ILE A 110 3.42 -14.10 -5.51
N ASN A 111 4.37 -14.86 -6.05
CA ASN A 111 5.33 -15.63 -5.27
C ASN A 111 4.66 -16.59 -4.28
N THR A 112 3.58 -17.23 -4.71
CA THR A 112 2.77 -18.15 -3.90
C THR A 112 2.68 -19.52 -4.58
N ASN A 113 2.48 -20.57 -3.80
CA ASN A 113 2.26 -21.94 -4.28
C ASN A 113 0.77 -22.26 -4.50
N ILE A 114 -0.13 -21.30 -4.31
CA ILE A 114 -1.57 -21.49 -4.44
C ILE A 114 -2.02 -21.08 -5.83
N GLY A 115 -2.57 -22.04 -6.59
CA GLY A 115 -3.11 -21.82 -7.93
C GLY A 115 -4.48 -21.13 -7.90
N ARG A 116 -4.52 -19.82 -7.57
CA ARG A 116 -5.72 -18.98 -7.67
C ARG A 116 -5.65 -18.08 -8.91
N THR A 117 -6.78 -17.57 -9.37
CA THR A 117 -6.86 -16.64 -10.52
C THR A 117 -6.17 -15.29 -10.26
N GLY A 118 -5.94 -14.96 -9.00
CA GLY A 118 -5.41 -13.66 -8.58
C GLY A 118 -6.46 -12.55 -8.50
N LEU A 119 -7.68 -12.78 -8.98
CA LEU A 119 -8.79 -11.84 -8.78
C LEU A 119 -9.31 -11.92 -7.34
N ASP A 120 -9.03 -10.85 -6.59
CA ASP A 120 -9.36 -10.76 -5.17
C ASP A 120 -9.59 -9.32 -4.74
N GLY A 121 -10.50 -9.10 -3.77
CA GLY A 121 -10.82 -7.79 -3.22
C GLY A 121 -9.62 -7.05 -2.60
N ASN A 122 -8.59 -7.77 -2.18
CA ASN A 122 -7.34 -7.20 -1.68
C ASN A 122 -6.71 -6.22 -2.69
N SER A 123 -6.78 -6.51 -4.00
CA SER A 123 -6.28 -5.64 -5.06
C SER A 123 -7.10 -4.36 -5.27
N LEU A 124 -8.29 -4.25 -4.66
CA LEU A 124 -9.08 -3.00 -4.63
C LEU A 124 -8.92 -2.24 -3.33
N VAL A 125 -8.76 -2.93 -2.21
CA VAL A 125 -8.55 -2.29 -0.90
C VAL A 125 -7.23 -1.51 -0.89
N GLY A 126 -6.22 -1.99 -1.60
CA GLY A 126 -4.93 -1.30 -1.76
C GLY A 126 -5.08 0.14 -2.28
N PRO A 127 -5.57 0.35 -3.51
CA PRO A 127 -5.76 1.70 -4.08
C PRO A 127 -6.62 2.63 -3.20
N ILE A 128 -7.66 2.09 -2.53
CA ILE A 128 -8.48 2.87 -1.59
C ILE A 128 -7.66 3.31 -0.38
N THR A 129 -6.86 2.40 0.16
CA THR A 129 -6.02 2.68 1.35
C THR A 129 -4.92 3.70 1.06
N VAL A 130 -4.38 3.71 -0.18
CA VAL A 130 -3.33 4.66 -0.58
C VAL A 130 -3.88 5.87 -1.34
N PHE A 131 -5.18 6.09 -1.33
CA PHE A 131 -5.79 7.23 -2.01
C PHE A 131 -5.13 8.55 -1.58
N ASP A 132 -4.77 9.34 -2.59
CA ASP A 132 -4.21 10.68 -2.43
C ASP A 132 -4.98 11.62 -3.37
N ILE A 133 -5.68 12.60 -2.80
CA ILE A 133 -6.54 13.53 -3.53
C ILE A 133 -5.73 14.43 -4.48
N ASP A 134 -4.45 14.65 -4.19
CA ASP A 134 -3.56 15.51 -4.97
C ASP A 134 -2.81 14.72 -6.05
N ALA A 135 -2.89 13.38 -6.04
CA ALA A 135 -2.23 12.54 -7.03
C ALA A 135 -3.00 12.50 -8.36
N SER A 136 -2.27 12.55 -9.48
CA SER A 136 -2.84 12.27 -10.80
C SER A 136 -3.36 10.85 -10.93
N CYS A 137 -4.41 10.64 -11.74
CA CYS A 137 -4.88 9.31 -12.10
C CYS A 137 -3.80 8.44 -12.75
N ASP A 138 -2.87 9.05 -13.49
CA ASP A 138 -1.75 8.36 -14.13
C ASP A 138 -0.54 8.15 -13.19
N SER A 139 -0.70 8.44 -11.90
CA SER A 139 0.35 8.23 -10.91
C SER A 139 0.76 6.74 -10.86
N PRO A 140 2.06 6.44 -10.83
CA PRO A 140 2.54 5.06 -10.74
C PRO A 140 2.15 4.37 -9.43
N THR A 141 1.55 5.11 -8.48
CA THR A 141 1.02 4.57 -7.22
C THR A 141 -0.32 3.85 -7.37
N MET A 142 -0.83 3.70 -8.60
CA MET A 142 -2.08 2.99 -8.91
C MET A 142 -3.28 3.54 -8.10
N GLN A 143 -3.55 4.85 -8.26
CA GLN A 143 -4.68 5.50 -7.62
C GLN A 143 -6.03 4.86 -8.04
N PRO A 144 -7.14 5.05 -7.30
CA PRO A 144 -8.44 4.47 -7.66
C PRO A 144 -8.92 4.80 -9.07
N CYS A 145 -8.56 5.97 -9.61
CA CYS A 145 -8.90 6.38 -10.98
C CYS A 145 -7.88 5.94 -12.05
N HIS A 146 -6.81 5.26 -11.66
CA HIS A 146 -5.79 4.77 -12.62
C HIS A 146 -6.40 3.71 -13.55
N SER A 147 -6.04 3.73 -14.83
CA SER A 147 -6.59 2.81 -15.84
C SER A 147 -6.44 1.33 -15.49
N LYS A 148 -5.29 0.90 -14.96
CA LYS A 148 -5.07 -0.46 -14.49
C LYS A 148 -5.98 -0.81 -13.29
N THR A 149 -6.20 0.13 -12.36
CA THR A 149 -7.11 -0.07 -11.23
C THR A 149 -8.55 -0.22 -11.68
N LEU A 150 -9.00 0.59 -12.64
CA LEU A 150 -10.35 0.47 -13.21
C LEU A 150 -10.54 -0.83 -14.00
N SER A 151 -9.53 -1.26 -14.76
CA SER A 151 -9.54 -2.56 -15.44
C SER A 151 -9.65 -3.71 -14.44
N ASN A 152 -8.85 -3.69 -13.39
CA ASN A 152 -8.89 -4.67 -12.30
C ASN A 152 -10.27 -4.70 -11.61
N PHE A 153 -10.86 -3.55 -11.34
CA PHE A 153 -12.20 -3.44 -10.76
C PHE A 153 -13.25 -4.09 -11.66
N LYS A 154 -13.19 -3.80 -12.97
CA LYS A 154 -14.08 -4.42 -13.95
C LYS A 154 -13.93 -5.95 -13.97
N ALA A 155 -12.70 -6.45 -14.04
CA ALA A 155 -12.43 -7.89 -14.07
C ALA A 155 -12.98 -8.60 -12.81
N LEU A 156 -12.80 -7.99 -11.63
CA LEU A 156 -13.32 -8.54 -10.38
C LEU A 156 -14.87 -8.57 -10.35
N ILE A 157 -15.54 -7.50 -10.79
CA ILE A 157 -17.02 -7.47 -10.85
C ILE A 157 -17.54 -8.49 -11.85
N ASP A 158 -16.91 -8.62 -13.01
CA ASP A 158 -17.33 -9.63 -14.01
C ASP A 158 -17.15 -11.05 -13.48
N SER A 159 -16.08 -11.31 -12.68
CA SER A 159 -15.91 -12.60 -12.00
C SER A 159 -17.05 -12.90 -10.99
N PHE A 160 -17.53 -11.89 -10.27
CA PHE A 160 -18.64 -12.03 -9.34
C PHE A 160 -19.96 -12.33 -10.04
N ARG A 161 -20.20 -11.75 -11.23
CA ARG A 161 -21.36 -12.09 -12.06
C ARG A 161 -21.35 -13.55 -12.48
N ALA A 162 -20.19 -14.12 -12.76
CA ALA A 162 -20.05 -15.52 -13.08
C ALA A 162 -20.21 -16.44 -11.85
N ALA A 163 -19.67 -16.02 -10.69
CA ALA A 163 -19.64 -16.84 -9.48
C ALA A 163 -20.97 -16.88 -8.70
N TYR A 164 -21.68 -15.74 -8.65
CA TYR A 164 -22.90 -15.61 -7.83
C TYR A 164 -24.15 -15.54 -8.67
N SER A 165 -25.10 -16.47 -8.42
CA SER A 165 -26.36 -16.57 -9.19
C SER A 165 -27.23 -15.30 -9.11
N ILE A 166 -27.18 -14.58 -7.99
CA ILE A 166 -27.92 -13.32 -7.78
C ILE A 166 -27.53 -12.22 -8.79
N ASN A 167 -26.39 -12.36 -9.46
CA ASN A 167 -25.87 -11.39 -10.42
C ASN A 167 -26.13 -11.80 -11.89
N LYS A 168 -26.95 -12.83 -12.14
CA LYS A 168 -27.21 -13.37 -13.48
C LYS A 168 -28.50 -12.86 -14.12
N ASP A 169 -29.30 -12.08 -13.40
CA ASP A 169 -30.58 -11.49 -13.86
C ASP A 169 -30.36 -10.13 -14.55
#